data_a696881d2344069c575c5ea76c4162ac
#
_entry.id   a696881d2344069c575c5ea76c4162ac
#
_cell.length_a   1.000
_cell.length_b   1.000
_cell.length_c   1.000
_cell.angle_alpha   90.00
_cell.angle_beta   90.00
_cell.angle_gamma   90.00
#
_symmetry.space_group_name_H-M   'P 1'
#
loop_
_entity.id
_entity.type
_entity.pdbx_description
1 polymer ?
#
loop_
_entity_poly.entity_id
_entity_poly.type
_entity_poly.pdbx_seq_one_letter_code
_entity_poly.pdbx_strand_id
1 'polypeptide(L)'
;MKFIIFTMIGLLALTMTGCSNIDLNKGQQGAIGGAAGGAAIGQAVGRDTEATLIGAAVGSLLGYIVGNEMDKYDKQRLNQTYENIPSGHTSTWQNPDTGNRYQVTPQQAYVSPSNSQQPCREAEIIAVIDGKRQKTYTTACRNSRGQWELRND
;
A
#
# COMPACT_ATOMS: atom_id res chain seq x y z
N MET A 1 14.69 -38.77 -3.23
CA MET A 1 14.63 -37.31 -3.31
C MET A 1 13.21 -36.76 -3.33
N LYS A 2 12.27 -37.28 -4.13
CA LYS A 2 10.89 -36.79 -4.18
C LYS A 2 10.12 -36.91 -2.86
N PHE A 3 10.31 -37.98 -2.09
CA PHE A 3 9.66 -38.19 -0.79
C PHE A 3 10.11 -37.18 0.29
N ILE A 4 11.37 -36.77 0.28
CA ILE A 4 11.91 -35.79 1.24
C ILE A 4 11.34 -34.38 0.98
N ILE A 5 11.12 -34.04 -0.29
CA ILE A 5 10.52 -32.76 -0.69
C ILE A 5 9.05 -32.68 -0.25
N PHE A 6 8.28 -33.75 -0.41
CA PHE A 6 6.88 -33.80 0.04
C PHE A 6 6.74 -33.73 1.57
N THR A 7 7.65 -34.34 2.33
CA THR A 7 7.66 -34.26 3.79
C THR A 7 8.06 -32.86 4.27
N MET A 8 9.01 -32.19 3.62
CA MET A 8 9.38 -30.82 3.96
C MET A 8 8.27 -29.81 3.65
N ILE A 9 7.56 -29.96 2.53
CA ILE A 9 6.41 -29.11 2.16
C ILE A 9 5.25 -29.34 3.14
N GLY A 10 4.99 -30.58 3.53
CA GLY A 10 3.97 -30.91 4.53
C GLY A 10 4.29 -30.34 5.93
N LEU A 11 5.56 -30.33 6.34
CA LEU A 11 5.97 -29.77 7.62
C LEU A 11 5.89 -28.23 7.65
N LEU A 12 6.17 -27.58 6.53
CA LEU A 12 6.07 -26.13 6.39
C LEU A 12 4.60 -25.64 6.40
N ALA A 13 3.68 -26.44 5.86
CA ALA A 13 2.25 -26.13 5.86
C ALA A 13 1.60 -26.21 7.26
N LEU A 14 2.11 -27.06 8.17
CA LEU A 14 1.60 -27.20 9.53
C LEU A 14 2.00 -26.03 10.46
N THR A 15 3.00 -25.23 10.11
CA THR A 15 3.43 -24.10 10.96
C THR A 15 2.61 -22.83 10.74
N MET A 16 1.73 -22.79 9.74
CA MET A 16 0.91 -21.63 9.41
C MET A 16 -0.44 -21.54 10.17
N THR A 17 -0.79 -22.52 10.99
CA THR A 17 -2.08 -22.56 11.69
C THR A 17 -2.07 -21.88 13.06
N GLY A 18 -0.99 -21.18 13.44
CA GLY A 18 -0.80 -20.59 14.76
C GLY A 18 -1.28 -19.15 14.99
N CYS A 19 -1.87 -18.47 14.00
CA CYS A 19 -2.20 -17.02 14.11
C CYS A 19 -3.69 -16.69 14.19
N SER A 20 -4.52 -17.50 14.85
CA SER A 20 -5.98 -17.26 14.87
C SER A 20 -6.50 -16.36 16.00
N ASN A 21 -5.67 -15.81 16.89
CA ASN A 21 -6.10 -14.91 17.97
C ASN A 21 -5.10 -13.78 18.28
N ILE A 22 -4.55 -13.13 17.26
CA ILE A 22 -3.77 -11.92 17.48
C ILE A 22 -4.73 -10.74 17.28
N ASP A 23 -5.02 -10.00 18.34
CA ASP A 23 -5.71 -8.70 18.25
C ASP A 23 -4.79 -7.71 17.51
N LEU A 24 -4.88 -7.72 16.20
CA LEU A 24 -4.13 -6.80 15.33
C LEU A 24 -4.79 -5.42 15.37
N ASN A 25 -4.02 -4.40 15.68
CA ASN A 25 -4.50 -3.03 15.49
C ASN A 25 -4.66 -2.73 13.98
N LYS A 26 -5.36 -1.64 13.66
CA LYS A 26 -5.66 -1.27 12.26
C LYS A 26 -4.41 -1.10 11.39
N GLY A 27 -3.30 -0.64 11.96
CA GLY A 27 -2.03 -0.50 11.26
C GLY A 27 -1.38 -1.84 10.93
N GLN A 28 -1.42 -2.78 11.86
CA GLN A 28 -0.92 -4.14 11.63
C GLN A 28 -1.75 -4.88 10.58
N GLN A 29 -3.08 -4.72 10.60
CA GLN A 29 -3.97 -5.26 9.56
C GLN A 29 -3.66 -4.64 8.19
N GLY A 30 -3.44 -3.31 8.16
CA GLY A 30 -3.07 -2.60 6.94
C GLY A 30 -1.70 -3.04 6.41
N ALA A 31 -0.71 -3.20 7.30
CA ALA A 31 0.62 -3.65 6.92
C ALA A 31 0.63 -5.08 6.38
N ILE A 32 -0.13 -5.99 6.99
CA ILE A 32 -0.24 -7.39 6.53
C ILE A 32 -0.96 -7.44 5.19
N GLY A 33 -2.08 -6.73 5.04
CA GLY A 33 -2.82 -6.64 3.78
C GLY A 33 -1.98 -6.02 2.67
N GLY A 34 -1.27 -4.92 2.98
CA GLY A 34 -0.36 -4.26 2.05
C GLY A 34 0.81 -5.15 1.64
N ALA A 35 1.39 -5.91 2.57
CA ALA A 35 2.47 -6.84 2.25
C ALA A 35 2.01 -7.97 1.32
N ALA A 36 0.84 -8.54 1.57
CA ALA A 36 0.28 -9.61 0.73
C ALA A 36 -0.04 -9.08 -0.68
N GLY A 37 -0.70 -7.92 -0.80
CA GLY A 37 -0.97 -7.27 -2.07
C GLY A 37 0.31 -6.90 -2.82
N GLY A 38 1.23 -6.20 -2.15
CA GLY A 38 2.51 -5.79 -2.74
C GLY A 38 3.36 -6.97 -3.21
N ALA A 39 3.36 -8.09 -2.47
CA ALA A 39 4.05 -9.31 -2.88
C ALA A 39 3.44 -9.92 -4.16
N ALA A 40 2.09 -9.94 -4.24
CA ALA A 40 1.39 -10.46 -5.41
C ALA A 40 1.72 -9.65 -6.68
N ILE A 41 1.77 -8.32 -6.56
CA ILE A 41 2.15 -7.44 -7.68
C ILE A 41 3.61 -7.62 -8.05
N GLY A 42 4.50 -7.58 -7.05
CA GLY A 42 5.93 -7.78 -7.28
C GLY A 42 6.18 -9.06 -8.08
N GLN A 43 5.50 -10.14 -7.72
CA GLN A 43 5.60 -11.41 -8.44
C GLN A 43 4.99 -11.37 -9.85
N ALA A 44 3.86 -10.66 -10.02
CA ALA A 44 3.21 -10.55 -11.33
C ALA A 44 4.03 -9.72 -12.33
N VAL A 45 4.70 -8.68 -11.86
CA VAL A 45 5.48 -7.74 -12.70
C VAL A 45 6.92 -8.21 -12.86
N GLY A 46 7.62 -8.51 -11.77
CA GLY A 46 9.04 -8.85 -11.76
C GLY A 46 9.33 -10.33 -12.01
N ARG A 47 8.41 -11.21 -11.64
CA ARG A 47 8.54 -12.69 -11.70
C ARG A 47 9.77 -13.24 -10.98
N ASP A 48 10.38 -12.45 -10.11
CA ASP A 48 11.53 -12.84 -9.32
C ASP A 48 11.30 -12.56 -7.83
N THR A 49 12.16 -13.13 -6.99
CA THR A 49 12.06 -13.00 -5.52
C THR A 49 12.33 -11.57 -5.06
N GLU A 50 13.22 -10.84 -5.74
CA GLU A 50 13.57 -9.47 -5.36
C GLU A 50 12.39 -8.53 -5.57
N ALA A 51 11.72 -8.59 -6.73
CA ALA A 51 10.53 -7.79 -7.02
C ALA A 51 9.39 -8.10 -6.03
N THR A 52 9.21 -9.37 -5.65
CA THR A 52 8.20 -9.79 -4.67
C THR A 52 8.51 -9.23 -3.28
N LEU A 53 9.77 -9.25 -2.83
CA LEU A 53 10.18 -8.70 -1.54
C LEU A 53 10.06 -7.17 -1.50
N ILE A 54 10.46 -6.48 -2.56
CA ILE A 54 10.31 -5.02 -2.67
C ILE A 54 8.83 -4.64 -2.67
N GLY A 55 8.00 -5.33 -3.43
CA GLY A 55 6.56 -5.12 -3.47
C GLY A 55 5.90 -5.29 -2.10
N ALA A 56 6.26 -6.35 -1.37
CA ALA A 56 5.77 -6.60 -0.02
C ALA A 56 6.20 -5.51 0.98
N ALA A 57 7.44 -5.05 0.92
CA ALA A 57 7.95 -4.00 1.80
C ALA A 57 7.24 -2.65 1.55
N VAL A 58 7.07 -2.26 0.29
CA VAL A 58 6.36 -1.03 -0.09
C VAL A 58 4.88 -1.12 0.30
N GLY A 59 4.22 -2.24 0.04
CA GLY A 59 2.83 -2.46 0.40
C GLY A 59 2.59 -2.46 1.91
N SER A 60 3.48 -3.06 2.70
CA SER A 60 3.42 -3.04 4.17
C SER A 60 3.54 -1.63 4.72
N LEU A 61 4.47 -0.84 4.20
CA LEU A 61 4.68 0.54 4.64
C LEU A 61 3.50 1.43 4.27
N LEU A 62 2.96 1.28 3.07
CA LEU A 62 1.75 1.98 2.65
C LEU A 62 0.57 1.63 3.55
N GLY A 63 0.33 0.35 3.80
CA GLY A 63 -0.74 -0.12 4.68
C GLY A 63 -0.61 0.41 6.10
N TYR A 64 0.62 0.47 6.64
CA TYR A 64 0.89 1.08 7.94
C TYR A 64 0.56 2.58 7.93
N ILE A 65 1.12 3.36 6.99
CA ILE A 65 0.90 4.81 6.92
C ILE A 65 -0.59 5.14 6.76
N VAL A 66 -1.26 4.56 5.76
CA VAL A 66 -2.66 4.90 5.46
C VAL A 66 -3.63 4.25 6.44
N GLY A 67 -3.33 3.04 6.92
CA GLY A 67 -4.21 2.30 7.83
C GLY A 67 -4.14 2.79 9.27
N ASN A 68 -2.95 3.12 9.77
CA ASN A 68 -2.71 3.44 11.16
C ASN A 68 -2.44 4.93 11.42
N GLU A 69 -1.58 5.54 10.61
CA GLU A 69 -1.08 6.89 10.89
C GLU A 69 -1.96 8.00 10.31
N MET A 70 -2.62 7.74 9.16
CA MET A 70 -3.54 8.69 8.55
C MET A 70 -4.93 8.60 9.17
N ASP A 71 -5.39 9.68 9.77
CA ASP A 71 -6.76 9.83 10.25
C ASP A 71 -7.73 10.28 9.13
N LYS A 72 -8.94 10.68 9.52
CA LYS A 72 -9.95 11.17 8.59
C LYS A 72 -9.51 12.44 7.85
N TYR A 73 -8.83 13.36 8.55
CA TYR A 73 -8.33 14.60 7.97
C TYR A 73 -7.28 14.31 6.90
N ASP A 74 -6.30 13.47 7.21
CA ASP A 74 -5.23 13.11 6.28
C ASP A 74 -5.77 12.37 5.04
N LYS A 75 -6.72 11.46 5.24
CA LYS A 75 -7.37 10.73 4.13
C LYS A 75 -8.16 11.66 3.21
N GLN A 76 -8.80 12.69 3.76
CA GLN A 76 -9.45 13.73 2.96
C GLN A 76 -8.43 14.55 2.17
N ARG A 77 -7.31 14.94 2.79
CA ARG A 77 -6.22 15.66 2.12
C ARG A 77 -5.59 14.83 1.01
N LEU A 78 -5.37 13.56 1.26
CA LEU A 78 -4.87 12.62 0.26
C LEU A 78 -5.82 12.53 -0.94
N ASN A 79 -7.12 12.40 -0.71
CA ASN A 79 -8.13 12.35 -1.77
C ASN A 79 -8.17 13.66 -2.58
N GLN A 80 -8.14 14.83 -1.92
CA GLN A 80 -8.04 16.14 -2.56
C GLN A 80 -6.76 16.27 -3.40
N THR A 81 -5.66 15.69 -2.95
CA THR A 81 -4.41 15.68 -3.69
C THR A 81 -4.53 14.91 -5.00
N TYR A 82 -5.13 13.72 -4.98
CA TYR A 82 -5.40 12.97 -6.20
C TYR A 82 -6.32 13.70 -7.17
N GLU A 83 -7.30 14.44 -6.65
CA GLU A 83 -8.29 15.15 -7.45
C GLU A 83 -7.73 16.42 -8.09
N ASN A 84 -7.07 17.27 -7.29
CA ASN A 84 -6.84 18.66 -7.65
C ASN A 84 -5.38 18.99 -7.99
N ILE A 85 -4.42 18.16 -7.54
CA ILE A 85 -3.00 18.50 -7.73
C ILE A 85 -2.53 18.02 -9.11
N PRO A 86 -1.92 18.91 -9.91
CA PRO A 86 -1.36 18.54 -11.20
C PRO A 86 -0.26 17.47 -11.06
N SER A 87 -0.08 16.66 -12.10
CA SER A 87 0.95 15.63 -12.14
C SER A 87 2.34 16.22 -11.94
N GLY A 88 3.15 15.58 -11.09
CA GLY A 88 4.50 16.02 -10.75
C GLY A 88 4.56 17.15 -9.71
N HIS A 89 3.43 17.71 -9.29
CA HIS A 89 3.40 18.73 -8.24
C HIS A 89 3.14 18.09 -6.87
N THR A 90 3.81 18.62 -5.84
CA THR A 90 3.72 18.07 -4.48
C THR A 90 2.70 18.84 -3.65
N SER A 91 1.76 18.13 -3.07
CA SER A 91 0.91 18.61 -1.99
C SER A 91 1.57 18.29 -0.65
N THR A 92 1.58 19.25 0.26
CA THR A 92 2.18 19.10 1.59
C THR A 92 1.20 19.55 2.65
N TRP A 93 1.05 18.77 3.73
CA TRP A 93 0.28 19.17 4.91
C TRP A 93 0.87 18.61 6.19
N GLN A 94 0.48 19.18 7.30
CA GLN A 94 0.72 18.66 8.64
C GLN A 94 -0.62 18.36 9.29
N ASN A 95 -0.73 17.19 9.89
CA ASN A 95 -1.91 16.82 10.65
C ASN A 95 -1.94 17.66 11.97
N PRO A 96 -3.04 18.35 12.25
CA PRO A 96 -3.13 19.22 13.43
C PRO A 96 -3.18 18.44 14.75
N ASP A 97 -3.67 17.19 14.74
CA ASP A 97 -3.89 16.39 15.92
C ASP A 97 -2.65 15.56 16.28
N THR A 98 -2.00 14.98 15.28
CA THR A 98 -0.83 14.09 15.47
C THR A 98 0.52 14.77 15.27
N GLY A 99 0.54 15.92 14.56
CA GLY A 99 1.77 16.59 14.15
C GLY A 99 2.53 15.89 13.02
N ASN A 100 2.06 14.76 12.53
CA ASN A 100 2.62 14.05 11.39
C ASN A 100 2.59 14.92 10.13
N ARG A 101 3.62 14.79 9.28
CA ARG A 101 3.72 15.56 8.04
C ARG A 101 3.71 14.62 6.86
N TYR A 102 2.99 15.05 5.82
CA TYR A 102 2.85 14.30 4.59
C TYR A 102 3.20 15.17 3.38
N GLN A 103 3.87 14.58 2.42
CA GLN A 103 4.13 15.13 1.10
C GLN A 103 3.69 14.09 0.08
N VAL A 104 2.82 14.46 -0.84
CA VAL A 104 2.27 13.55 -1.84
C VAL A 104 2.43 14.17 -3.21
N THR A 105 3.04 13.42 -4.12
CA THR A 105 3.32 13.85 -5.49
C THR A 105 2.63 12.89 -6.46
N PRO A 106 1.42 13.24 -6.96
CA PRO A 106 0.70 12.42 -7.93
C PRO A 106 1.43 12.41 -9.27
N GLN A 107 1.45 11.24 -9.91
CA GLN A 107 1.94 11.08 -11.27
C GLN A 107 0.83 11.27 -12.30
N GLN A 108 1.16 11.16 -13.59
CA GLN A 108 0.19 11.24 -14.66
C GLN A 108 -0.87 10.15 -14.53
N ALA A 109 -2.13 10.54 -14.76
CA ALA A 109 -3.21 9.56 -14.77
C ALA A 109 -3.09 8.63 -15.99
N TYR A 110 -3.42 7.37 -15.79
CA TYR A 110 -3.46 6.35 -16.82
C TYR A 110 -4.74 5.52 -16.72
N VAL A 111 -5.05 4.77 -17.75
CA VAL A 111 -6.19 3.86 -17.75
C VAL A 111 -5.74 2.50 -17.26
N SER A 112 -6.48 1.92 -16.30
CA SER A 112 -6.15 0.62 -15.75
C SER A 112 -6.11 -0.47 -16.84
N PRO A 113 -5.03 -1.27 -16.93
CA PRO A 113 -4.98 -2.39 -17.89
C PRO A 113 -6.07 -3.44 -17.66
N SER A 114 -6.53 -3.60 -16.42
CA SER A 114 -7.58 -4.56 -16.05
C SER A 114 -9.00 -4.02 -16.27
N ASN A 115 -9.16 -2.70 -16.42
CA ASN A 115 -10.45 -2.05 -16.67
C ASN A 115 -10.24 -0.78 -17.49
N SER A 116 -10.48 -0.87 -18.79
CA SER A 116 -10.26 0.22 -19.75
C SER A 116 -11.14 1.48 -19.56
N GLN A 117 -12.03 1.49 -18.58
CA GLN A 117 -12.87 2.64 -18.23
C GLN A 117 -12.48 3.27 -16.88
N GLN A 118 -11.48 2.72 -16.19
CA GLN A 118 -11.11 3.17 -14.86
C GLN A 118 -9.81 3.96 -14.88
N PRO A 119 -9.86 5.30 -14.71
CA PRO A 119 -8.65 6.11 -14.56
C PRO A 119 -7.98 5.84 -13.21
N CYS A 120 -6.67 5.64 -13.25
CA CYS A 120 -5.81 5.44 -12.09
C CYS A 120 -4.67 6.46 -12.08
N ARG A 121 -4.14 6.76 -10.90
CA ARG A 121 -2.95 7.60 -10.70
C ARG A 121 -2.06 6.95 -9.64
N GLU A 122 -0.79 6.94 -9.92
CA GLU A 122 0.22 6.66 -8.90
C GLU A 122 0.61 7.93 -8.16
N ALA A 123 1.06 7.79 -6.93
CA ALA A 123 1.65 8.87 -6.18
C ALA A 123 2.81 8.38 -5.30
N GLU A 124 3.84 9.23 -5.21
CA GLU A 124 4.86 9.10 -4.18
C GLU A 124 4.34 9.74 -2.90
N ILE A 125 4.43 9.03 -1.78
CA ILE A 125 4.11 9.53 -0.44
C ILE A 125 5.38 9.56 0.40
N ILE A 126 5.70 10.72 0.93
CA ILE A 126 6.70 10.89 1.98
C ILE A 126 5.96 11.26 3.25
N ALA A 127 6.08 10.45 4.28
CA ALA A 127 5.53 10.70 5.61
C ALA A 127 6.65 10.92 6.62
N VAL A 128 6.49 11.90 7.50
CA VAL A 128 7.33 12.09 8.69
C VAL A 128 6.45 11.81 9.89
N ILE A 129 6.67 10.65 10.50
CA ILE A 129 5.90 10.10 11.63
C ILE A 129 6.88 9.94 12.79
N ASP A 130 6.59 10.53 13.94
CA ASP A 130 7.49 10.54 15.11
C ASP A 130 8.93 10.98 14.77
N GLY A 131 9.06 11.97 13.87
CA GLY A 131 10.35 12.49 13.41
C GLY A 131 11.08 11.58 12.39
N LYS A 132 10.55 10.41 12.07
CA LYS A 132 11.14 9.48 11.09
C LYS A 132 10.52 9.68 9.72
N ARG A 133 11.40 9.93 8.73
CA ARG A 133 10.98 10.07 7.34
C ARG A 133 10.85 8.71 6.68
N GLN A 134 9.71 8.46 6.09
CA GLN A 134 9.39 7.24 5.35
C GLN A 134 8.88 7.60 3.96
N LYS A 135 9.22 6.78 2.97
CA LYS A 135 8.80 6.97 1.58
C LYS A 135 8.13 5.71 1.07
N THR A 136 6.99 5.87 0.45
CA THR A 136 6.26 4.77 -0.19
C THR A 136 5.56 5.26 -1.46
N TYR A 137 4.99 4.33 -2.21
CA TYR A 137 4.21 4.59 -3.41
C TYR A 137 2.82 4.01 -3.24
N THR A 138 1.85 4.62 -3.90
CA THR A 138 0.46 4.15 -3.88
C THR A 138 -0.19 4.37 -5.22
N THR A 139 -1.14 3.50 -5.56
CA THR A 139 -2.02 3.65 -6.70
C THR A 139 -3.42 3.93 -6.21
N ALA A 140 -4.06 4.96 -6.74
CA ALA A 140 -5.48 5.20 -6.54
C ALA A 140 -6.20 5.13 -7.89
N CYS A 141 -7.37 4.50 -7.90
CA CYS A 141 -8.23 4.44 -9.08
C CYS A 141 -9.61 5.02 -8.76
N ARG A 142 -10.30 5.59 -9.76
CA ARG A 142 -11.67 6.07 -9.57
C ARG A 142 -12.64 4.91 -9.48
N ASN A 143 -13.43 4.90 -8.42
CA ASN A 143 -14.54 3.95 -8.29
C ASN A 143 -15.76 4.38 -9.14
N SER A 144 -16.81 3.58 -9.15
CA SER A 144 -18.06 3.85 -9.88
C SER A 144 -18.79 5.12 -9.44
N ARG A 145 -18.47 5.65 -8.25
CA ARG A 145 -18.99 6.91 -7.71
C ARG A 145 -18.11 8.12 -8.06
N GLY A 146 -17.03 7.91 -8.82
CA GLY A 146 -16.07 8.94 -9.20
C GLY A 146 -15.10 9.36 -8.11
N GLN A 147 -15.01 8.63 -6.99
CA GLN A 147 -14.08 8.90 -5.89
C GLN A 147 -12.76 8.15 -6.12
N TRP A 148 -11.65 8.74 -5.70
CA TRP A 148 -10.36 8.06 -5.69
C TRP A 148 -10.31 7.07 -4.53
N GLU A 149 -10.04 5.83 -4.86
CA GLU A 149 -9.92 4.72 -3.93
C GLU A 149 -8.54 4.08 -4.08
N LEU A 150 -7.84 3.94 -2.96
CA LEU A 150 -6.52 3.31 -2.96
C LEU A 150 -6.66 1.84 -3.32
N ARG A 151 -5.84 1.42 -4.28
CA ARG A 151 -5.74 0.01 -4.65
C ARG A 151 -4.69 -0.64 -3.76
N ASN A 152 -5.12 -1.67 -3.06
CA ASN A 152 -4.24 -2.63 -2.38
C ASN A 152 -4.05 -3.83 -3.32
N ASP A 153 -3.55 -3.53 -4.51
CA ASP A 153 -3.26 -4.60 -5.48
C ASP A 153 -1.92 -5.23 -5.14
#